data_650da8489b172a6575719286d6045909
#
_entry.id   650da8489b172a6575719286d6045909
#
_cell.length_a   1.000
_cell.length_b   1.000
_cell.length_c   1.000
_cell.angle_alpha   90.00
_cell.angle_beta   90.00
_cell.angle_gamma   90.00
#
_symmetry.space_group_name_H-M   'P 1'
#
loop_
_entity.id
_entity.type
_entity.pdbx_description
1 polymer ?
#
loop_
_entity_poly.entity_id
_entity_poly.type
_entity_poly.pdbx_seq_one_letter_code
_entity_poly.pdbx_strand_id
1 'polypeptide(L)'
;MKLDIEYIRKQFPAFDQKALMGQAFFENAGGSYTCKPVIDRLTRYYNERKVQPYAPYEASKLAGEEMDEARERLALVLGVATDEVSFGPSTTQNTYVLAQAFGQYLEEGDAIIVTNQDHEANTGPWRRLADRGIEVREWQIDSETGHLDIQDLNSILDKKVKLVCFPHCSNIVGEINDVQKICGVIRSAGAYSCVDGVSYAPHGIPNVGKLGSDIYLFSAYKTFGPHQGIMTISRELGMKLPNQGHYFNENSLYKRFTPAGPDHAQIAASAGVADYIDDVYKHHSKGNDDALGRGEFVHDLFRHHEETLLQPLLDYLSAKNSVRLLGPSDASKKAPTVAIALKNSPEAVADELSKHGIMAGGGDFYAVRCIEAQGIDPTHGVLRLSFVHYTNKSEIDKLITALDNVL
;
A
#
# COMPACT_ATOMS: atom_id res chain seq x y z
N MET A 1 22.03 8.30 6.12
CA MET A 1 21.55 8.52 7.52
C MET A 1 21.26 7.14 8.11
N LYS A 2 21.52 6.88 9.40
CA LYS A 2 21.33 5.54 9.99
C LYS A 2 20.09 5.53 10.86
N LEU A 3 19.19 4.57 10.63
CA LEU A 3 18.01 4.33 11.46
C LEU A 3 18.42 3.76 12.81
N ASP A 4 17.89 4.30 13.91
CA ASP A 4 18.02 3.72 15.25
C ASP A 4 16.96 2.63 15.44
N ILE A 5 17.34 1.39 15.11
CA ILE A 5 16.41 0.24 15.11
C ILE A 5 15.85 -0.06 16.51
N GLU A 6 16.62 0.19 17.57
CA GLU A 6 16.18 -0.05 18.95
C GLU A 6 15.10 0.95 19.36
N TYR A 7 15.24 2.21 18.95
CA TYR A 7 14.19 3.22 19.14
C TYR A 7 12.93 2.86 18.34
N ILE A 8 13.08 2.48 17.07
CA ILE A 8 11.96 2.10 16.20
C ILE A 8 11.17 0.94 16.81
N ARG A 9 11.83 -0.14 17.19
CA ARG A 9 11.14 -1.35 17.72
C ARG A 9 10.35 -1.07 18.99
N LYS A 10 10.80 -0.14 19.84
CA LYS A 10 10.05 0.31 21.03
C LYS A 10 8.73 1.01 20.71
N GLN A 11 8.55 1.49 19.47
CA GLN A 11 7.29 2.06 19.02
C GLN A 11 6.24 1.01 18.64
N PHE A 12 6.61 -0.27 18.62
CA PHE A 12 5.75 -1.39 18.21
C PHE A 12 5.59 -2.38 19.39
N PRO A 13 4.49 -2.32 20.14
CA PRO A 13 4.26 -3.19 21.32
C PRO A 13 4.26 -4.69 20.99
N ALA A 14 4.15 -5.07 19.71
CA ALA A 14 4.24 -6.46 19.28
C ALA A 14 5.60 -7.10 19.66
N PHE A 15 6.70 -6.34 19.63
CA PHE A 15 8.03 -6.85 19.98
C PHE A 15 8.21 -7.20 21.45
N ASP A 16 7.32 -6.70 22.32
CA ASP A 16 7.31 -7.01 23.75
C ASP A 16 6.40 -8.20 24.12
N GLN A 17 5.68 -8.76 23.11
CA GLN A 17 4.73 -9.85 23.35
C GLN A 17 5.43 -11.19 23.44
N LYS A 18 5.21 -11.93 24.54
CA LYS A 18 5.82 -13.27 24.76
C LYS A 18 5.54 -14.26 23.63
N ALA A 19 4.35 -14.21 23.04
CA ALA A 19 3.95 -15.08 21.92
C ALA A 19 4.76 -14.83 20.64
N LEU A 20 5.36 -13.65 20.49
CA LEU A 20 6.15 -13.26 19.29
C LEU A 20 7.66 -13.28 19.55
N MET A 21 8.09 -13.55 20.80
CA MET A 21 9.52 -13.61 21.12
C MET A 21 10.22 -14.70 20.33
N GLY A 22 11.36 -14.34 19.75
CA GLY A 22 12.15 -15.26 18.93
C GLY A 22 11.61 -15.49 17.52
N GLN A 23 10.49 -14.88 17.16
CA GLN A 23 9.94 -14.88 15.81
C GLN A 23 10.52 -13.71 14.99
N ALA A 24 10.80 -13.95 13.70
CA ALA A 24 11.16 -12.92 12.74
C ALA A 24 10.02 -12.77 11.69
N PHE A 25 9.54 -11.56 11.52
CA PHE A 25 8.31 -11.30 10.75
C PHE A 25 8.65 -10.90 9.30
N PHE A 26 8.35 -11.81 8.37
CA PHE A 26 8.55 -11.64 6.93
C PHE A 26 7.26 -11.74 6.11
N GLU A 27 6.11 -11.35 6.69
CA GLU A 27 4.80 -11.32 6.01
C GLU A 27 4.16 -9.91 6.08
N ASN A 28 4.98 -8.85 6.09
CA ASN A 28 4.51 -7.46 6.15
C ASN A 28 3.64 -7.04 4.96
N ALA A 29 3.83 -7.63 3.78
CA ALA A 29 2.96 -7.38 2.63
C ALA A 29 1.52 -7.88 2.84
N GLY A 30 1.28 -8.76 3.80
CA GLY A 30 -0.05 -9.16 4.29
C GLY A 30 -0.63 -8.22 5.33
N GLY A 31 0.22 -7.61 6.16
CA GLY A 31 -0.14 -6.64 7.20
C GLY A 31 1.06 -6.35 8.09
N SER A 32 1.18 -5.15 8.64
CA SER A 32 2.27 -4.74 9.52
C SER A 32 1.85 -4.78 10.99
N TYR A 33 2.82 -4.80 11.90
CA TYR A 33 2.55 -4.48 13.30
C TYR A 33 2.05 -3.04 13.42
N THR A 34 1.10 -2.82 14.34
CA THR A 34 0.53 -1.50 14.60
C THR A 34 1.43 -0.72 15.54
N CYS A 35 1.73 0.54 15.20
CA CYS A 35 2.52 1.40 16.06
C CYS A 35 1.75 1.84 17.32
N LYS A 36 2.48 2.11 18.39
CA LYS A 36 1.91 2.47 19.71
C LYS A 36 0.97 3.69 19.66
N PRO A 37 1.29 4.80 18.96
CA PRO A 37 0.37 5.94 18.88
C PRO A 37 -1.01 5.59 18.32
N VAL A 38 -1.10 4.68 17.35
CA VAL A 38 -2.39 4.20 16.80
C VAL A 38 -3.15 3.41 17.84
N ILE A 39 -2.49 2.49 18.57
CA ILE A 39 -3.11 1.68 19.62
C ILE A 39 -3.64 2.58 20.74
N ASP A 40 -2.85 3.57 21.17
CA ASP A 40 -3.21 4.50 22.21
C ASP A 40 -4.44 5.35 21.83
N ARG A 41 -4.48 5.87 20.58
CA ARG A 41 -5.63 6.63 20.05
C ARG A 41 -6.88 5.76 19.94
N LEU A 42 -6.76 4.53 19.45
CA LEU A 42 -7.87 3.60 19.35
C LEU A 42 -8.45 3.25 20.72
N THR A 43 -7.58 2.94 21.68
CA THR A 43 -7.96 2.63 23.05
C THR A 43 -8.68 3.82 23.71
N ARG A 44 -8.12 5.03 23.59
CA ARG A 44 -8.73 6.26 24.09
C ARG A 44 -10.11 6.49 23.47
N TYR A 45 -10.24 6.35 22.15
CA TYR A 45 -11.51 6.57 21.47
C TYR A 45 -12.60 5.60 21.97
N TYR A 46 -12.29 4.31 22.10
CA TYR A 46 -13.25 3.32 22.58
C TYR A 46 -13.64 3.54 24.05
N ASN A 47 -12.73 4.00 24.88
CA ASN A 47 -13.01 4.22 26.32
C ASN A 47 -13.76 5.52 26.59
N GLU A 48 -13.49 6.59 25.83
CA GLU A 48 -13.90 7.95 26.20
C GLU A 48 -14.83 8.60 25.17
N ARG A 49 -14.78 8.18 23.87
CA ARG A 49 -15.37 8.89 22.75
C ARG A 49 -16.24 8.04 21.84
N LYS A 50 -16.61 6.83 22.25
CA LYS A 50 -17.43 5.89 21.47
C LYS A 50 -18.91 6.29 21.47
N VAL A 51 -19.19 7.46 20.91
CA VAL A 51 -20.52 8.05 20.71
C VAL A 51 -20.66 8.54 19.27
N GLN A 52 -21.86 8.94 18.84
CA GLN A 52 -22.04 9.58 17.53
C GLN A 52 -21.27 10.92 17.53
N PRO A 53 -20.35 11.16 16.58
CA PRO A 53 -19.57 12.39 16.53
C PRO A 53 -20.39 13.61 16.06
N TYR A 54 -19.83 14.80 16.29
CA TYR A 54 -20.34 16.10 15.84
C TYR A 54 -21.62 16.61 16.53
N ALA A 55 -22.04 16.04 17.66
CA ALA A 55 -23.08 16.63 18.52
C ALA A 55 -22.45 17.61 19.53
N PRO A 56 -23.25 18.50 20.17
CA PRO A 56 -22.72 19.59 20.99
C PRO A 56 -22.16 19.20 22.37
N TYR A 57 -22.34 17.95 22.81
CA TYR A 57 -21.78 17.49 24.08
C TYR A 57 -20.32 17.02 23.92
N GLU A 58 -19.54 17.17 24.99
CA GLU A 58 -18.07 17.07 25.00
C GLU A 58 -17.52 15.81 24.32
N ALA A 59 -17.96 14.62 24.73
CA ALA A 59 -17.47 13.37 24.14
C ALA A 59 -17.69 13.29 22.62
N SER A 60 -18.84 13.79 22.15
CA SER A 60 -19.19 13.79 20.74
C SER A 60 -18.38 14.81 19.93
N LYS A 61 -18.18 15.99 20.50
CA LYS A 61 -17.34 17.04 19.92
C LYS A 61 -15.90 16.53 19.73
N LEU A 62 -15.31 15.99 20.81
CA LEU A 62 -13.95 15.41 20.77
C LEU A 62 -13.83 14.23 19.80
N ALA A 63 -14.88 13.40 19.68
CA ALA A 63 -14.91 12.31 18.72
C ALA A 63 -14.82 12.83 17.27
N GLY A 64 -15.55 13.90 16.94
CA GLY A 64 -15.50 14.55 15.63
C GLY A 64 -14.15 15.22 15.36
N GLU A 65 -13.63 15.96 16.35
CA GLU A 65 -12.35 16.66 16.26
C GLU A 65 -11.18 15.69 16.00
N GLU A 66 -11.15 14.50 16.63
CA GLU A 66 -10.11 13.48 16.36
C GLU A 66 -10.22 12.88 14.97
N MET A 67 -11.42 12.74 14.42
CA MET A 67 -11.59 12.28 13.03
C MET A 67 -11.13 13.34 12.02
N ASP A 68 -11.41 14.62 12.29
CA ASP A 68 -10.98 15.72 11.44
C ASP A 68 -9.46 15.91 11.52
N GLU A 69 -8.87 15.82 12.72
CA GLU A 69 -7.42 15.80 12.94
C GLU A 69 -6.75 14.70 12.11
N ALA A 70 -7.31 13.49 12.10
CA ALA A 70 -6.73 12.37 11.33
C ALA A 70 -6.68 12.67 9.83
N ARG A 71 -7.75 13.25 9.28
CA ARG A 71 -7.79 13.64 7.87
C ARG A 71 -6.79 14.75 7.56
N GLU A 72 -6.75 15.77 8.38
CA GLU A 72 -5.85 16.91 8.23
C GLU A 72 -4.38 16.47 8.28
N ARG A 73 -4.00 15.70 9.29
CA ARG A 73 -2.61 15.26 9.48
C ARG A 73 -2.14 14.32 8.39
N LEU A 74 -2.98 13.39 7.94
CA LEU A 74 -2.64 12.52 6.83
C LEU A 74 -2.52 13.29 5.51
N ALA A 75 -3.41 14.27 5.26
CA ALA A 75 -3.32 15.12 4.09
C ALA A 75 -2.00 15.89 4.04
N LEU A 76 -1.55 16.44 5.17
CA LEU A 76 -0.27 17.15 5.27
C LEU A 76 0.92 16.23 4.94
N VAL A 77 0.94 15.01 5.47
CA VAL A 77 2.03 14.04 5.18
C VAL A 77 2.00 13.57 3.73
N LEU A 78 0.80 13.40 3.15
CA LEU A 78 0.60 12.98 1.75
C LEU A 78 0.82 14.12 0.74
N GLY A 79 0.90 15.38 1.20
CA GLY A 79 1.05 16.55 0.32
C GLY A 79 -0.19 16.84 -0.53
N VAL A 80 -1.39 16.59 0.00
CA VAL A 80 -2.68 16.81 -0.68
C VAL A 80 -3.60 17.70 0.16
N ALA A 81 -4.72 18.16 -0.40
CA ALA A 81 -5.71 18.91 0.36
C ALA A 81 -6.49 18.01 1.33
N THR A 82 -6.89 18.55 2.49
CA THR A 82 -7.58 17.80 3.54
C THR A 82 -8.86 17.12 3.04
N ASP A 83 -9.62 17.77 2.19
CA ASP A 83 -10.87 17.22 1.66
C ASP A 83 -10.66 16.22 0.51
N GLU A 84 -9.45 16.07 -0.01
CA GLU A 84 -9.08 15.01 -0.96
C GLU A 84 -8.83 13.66 -0.29
N VAL A 85 -8.70 13.62 1.06
CA VAL A 85 -8.48 12.36 1.81
C VAL A 85 -9.80 11.76 2.25
N SER A 86 -10.05 10.53 1.84
CA SER A 86 -11.23 9.74 2.20
C SER A 86 -10.83 8.43 2.89
N PHE A 87 -11.70 7.94 3.76
CA PHE A 87 -11.54 6.67 4.46
C PHE A 87 -12.63 5.68 4.05
N GLY A 88 -12.26 4.42 3.87
CA GLY A 88 -13.18 3.32 3.64
C GLY A 88 -12.77 2.06 4.41
N PRO A 89 -13.60 1.01 4.43
CA PRO A 89 -13.33 -0.21 5.19
C PRO A 89 -12.06 -0.94 4.74
N SER A 90 -11.71 -0.83 3.46
CA SER A 90 -10.49 -1.40 2.87
C SER A 90 -10.20 -0.72 1.53
N THR A 91 -8.97 -0.87 1.02
CA THR A 91 -8.62 -0.42 -0.34
C THR A 91 -9.49 -1.10 -1.40
N THR A 92 -9.74 -2.40 -1.28
CA THR A 92 -10.62 -3.14 -2.19
C THR A 92 -12.03 -2.52 -2.24
N GLN A 93 -12.62 -2.20 -1.08
CA GLN A 93 -13.94 -1.57 -1.01
C GLN A 93 -13.92 -0.19 -1.69
N ASN A 94 -12.87 0.61 -1.45
CA ASN A 94 -12.71 1.91 -2.10
C ASN A 94 -12.64 1.75 -3.63
N THR A 95 -11.92 0.76 -4.13
CA THR A 95 -11.83 0.49 -5.59
C THR A 95 -13.19 0.09 -6.17
N TYR A 96 -13.99 -0.73 -5.46
CA TYR A 96 -15.36 -1.06 -5.91
C TYR A 96 -16.27 0.17 -5.99
N VAL A 97 -16.18 1.08 -5.00
CA VAL A 97 -16.94 2.35 -5.00
C VAL A 97 -16.51 3.23 -6.17
N LEU A 98 -15.19 3.35 -6.42
CA LEU A 98 -14.66 4.09 -7.56
C LEU A 98 -15.10 3.46 -8.89
N ALA A 99 -15.01 2.13 -9.03
CA ALA A 99 -15.44 1.43 -10.25
C ALA A 99 -16.92 1.65 -10.53
N GLN A 100 -17.78 1.73 -9.50
CA GLN A 100 -19.18 2.10 -9.66
C GLN A 100 -19.35 3.55 -10.13
N ALA A 101 -18.59 4.49 -9.57
CA ALA A 101 -18.62 5.89 -9.98
C ALA A 101 -18.17 6.05 -11.46
N PHE A 102 -17.06 5.41 -11.83
CA PHE A 102 -16.57 5.42 -13.20
C PHE A 102 -17.56 4.72 -14.16
N GLY A 103 -18.19 3.62 -13.75
CA GLY A 103 -19.20 2.94 -14.57
C GLY A 103 -20.48 3.77 -14.83
N GLN A 104 -20.72 4.85 -14.04
CA GLN A 104 -21.76 5.83 -14.29
C GLN A 104 -21.27 7.05 -15.08
N TYR A 105 -19.96 7.28 -15.09
CA TYR A 105 -19.30 8.42 -15.73
C TYR A 105 -18.87 8.12 -17.17
N LEU A 106 -18.36 6.90 -17.41
CA LEU A 106 -17.89 6.47 -18.72
C LEU A 106 -19.04 6.12 -19.66
N GLU A 107 -18.82 6.34 -20.96
CA GLU A 107 -19.77 6.03 -22.02
C GLU A 107 -19.35 4.75 -22.77
N GLU A 108 -20.31 4.09 -23.41
CA GLU A 108 -20.04 2.92 -24.26
C GLU A 108 -19.01 3.28 -25.37
N GLY A 109 -17.96 2.48 -25.47
CA GLY A 109 -16.85 2.72 -26.40
C GLY A 109 -15.69 3.50 -25.81
N ASP A 110 -15.80 4.02 -24.57
CA ASP A 110 -14.66 4.46 -23.81
C ASP A 110 -13.79 3.26 -23.42
N ALA A 111 -12.51 3.50 -23.11
CA ALA A 111 -11.59 2.48 -22.71
C ALA A 111 -10.95 2.80 -21.35
N ILE A 112 -10.58 1.76 -20.63
CA ILE A 112 -9.70 1.82 -19.46
C ILE A 112 -8.51 0.89 -19.66
N ILE A 113 -7.41 1.19 -18.98
CA ILE A 113 -6.24 0.32 -18.93
C ILE A 113 -6.08 -0.20 -17.52
N VAL A 114 -5.87 -1.51 -17.38
CA VAL A 114 -5.46 -2.19 -16.14
C VAL A 114 -4.16 -2.94 -16.42
N THR A 115 -3.45 -3.38 -15.38
CA THR A 115 -2.23 -4.18 -15.57
C THR A 115 -2.38 -5.56 -14.96
N ASN A 116 -1.61 -6.53 -15.45
CA ASN A 116 -1.46 -7.84 -14.83
C ASN A 116 -0.35 -7.87 -13.75
N GLN A 117 0.33 -6.75 -13.46
CA GLN A 117 1.26 -6.64 -12.34
C GLN A 117 0.54 -6.44 -11.00
N ASP A 118 -0.72 -6.01 -11.04
CA ASP A 118 -1.45 -5.50 -9.88
C ASP A 118 -2.10 -6.62 -9.05
N HIS A 119 -2.36 -6.30 -7.79
CA HIS A 119 -3.23 -7.06 -6.91
C HIS A 119 -4.67 -7.05 -7.43
N GLU A 120 -5.45 -8.14 -7.22
CA GLU A 120 -6.83 -8.26 -7.71
C GLU A 120 -7.74 -7.10 -7.23
N ALA A 121 -7.44 -6.48 -6.10
CA ALA A 121 -8.18 -5.33 -5.58
C ALA A 121 -8.17 -4.12 -6.52
N ASN A 122 -7.08 -3.91 -7.29
CA ASN A 122 -6.97 -2.80 -8.24
C ASN A 122 -7.05 -3.25 -9.72
N THR A 123 -7.51 -4.44 -9.99
CA THR A 123 -7.77 -4.90 -11.37
C THR A 123 -9.17 -5.51 -11.53
N GLY A 124 -9.61 -6.36 -10.61
CA GLY A 124 -10.90 -7.04 -10.70
C GLY A 124 -12.12 -6.12 -10.78
N PRO A 125 -12.29 -5.13 -9.88
CA PRO A 125 -13.41 -4.21 -9.94
C PRO A 125 -13.49 -3.44 -11.26
N TRP A 126 -12.34 -3.01 -11.79
CA TRP A 126 -12.25 -2.27 -13.05
C TRP A 126 -12.62 -3.13 -14.26
N ARG A 127 -12.20 -4.41 -14.30
CA ARG A 127 -12.50 -5.33 -15.40
C ARG A 127 -14.01 -5.58 -15.57
N ARG A 128 -14.80 -5.45 -14.50
CA ARG A 128 -16.27 -5.56 -14.55
C ARG A 128 -16.94 -4.44 -15.33
N LEU A 129 -16.23 -3.36 -15.64
CA LEU A 129 -16.76 -2.30 -16.49
C LEU A 129 -16.97 -2.78 -17.93
N ALA A 130 -16.36 -3.87 -18.35
CA ALA A 130 -16.62 -4.53 -19.64
C ALA A 130 -18.10 -4.92 -19.80
N ASP A 131 -18.77 -5.30 -18.71
CA ASP A 131 -20.21 -5.64 -18.72
C ASP A 131 -21.11 -4.43 -19.06
N ARG A 132 -20.54 -3.22 -19.06
CA ARG A 132 -21.20 -1.96 -19.42
C ARG A 132 -20.75 -1.42 -20.78
N GLY A 133 -20.06 -2.21 -21.59
CA GLY A 133 -19.56 -1.80 -22.89
C GLY A 133 -18.29 -0.96 -22.88
N ILE A 134 -17.60 -0.89 -21.73
CA ILE A 134 -16.30 -0.22 -21.63
C ILE A 134 -15.19 -1.18 -22.08
N GLU A 135 -14.32 -0.72 -23.01
CA GLU A 135 -13.17 -1.49 -23.46
C GLU A 135 -12.13 -1.59 -22.35
N VAL A 136 -11.75 -2.81 -21.95
CA VAL A 136 -10.70 -3.05 -20.96
C VAL A 136 -9.44 -3.52 -21.68
N ARG A 137 -8.41 -2.68 -21.68
CA ARG A 137 -7.08 -2.98 -22.21
C ARG A 137 -6.16 -3.41 -21.08
N GLU A 138 -5.22 -4.30 -21.40
CA GLU A 138 -4.23 -4.78 -20.43
C GLU A 138 -2.83 -4.30 -20.79
N TRP A 139 -2.21 -3.57 -19.87
CA TRP A 139 -0.79 -3.26 -19.88
C TRP A 139 -0.07 -4.42 -19.23
N GLN A 140 0.63 -5.22 -20.06
CA GLN A 140 1.24 -6.48 -19.66
C GLN A 140 2.66 -6.28 -19.15
N ILE A 141 3.05 -7.09 -18.16
CA ILE A 141 4.44 -7.20 -17.71
C ILE A 141 5.26 -8.01 -18.71
N ASP A 142 6.56 -7.76 -18.72
CA ASP A 142 7.52 -8.70 -19.29
C ASP A 142 7.52 -10.02 -18.49
N SER A 143 7.39 -11.14 -19.14
CA SER A 143 7.18 -12.45 -18.49
C SER A 143 8.38 -12.97 -17.72
N GLU A 144 9.59 -12.49 -18.03
CA GLU A 144 10.82 -12.93 -17.34
C GLU A 144 11.16 -12.04 -16.16
N THR A 145 11.04 -10.72 -16.34
CA THR A 145 11.46 -9.72 -15.36
C THR A 145 10.33 -9.24 -14.46
N GLY A 146 9.08 -9.35 -14.89
CA GLY A 146 7.92 -8.78 -14.21
C GLY A 146 7.77 -7.26 -14.40
N HIS A 147 8.61 -6.63 -15.26
CA HIS A 147 8.65 -5.20 -15.48
C HIS A 147 7.46 -4.70 -16.30
N LEU A 148 6.95 -3.50 -15.97
CA LEU A 148 6.00 -2.75 -16.78
C LEU A 148 6.74 -1.71 -17.63
N ASP A 149 6.87 -1.98 -18.95
CA ASP A 149 7.50 -1.01 -19.86
C ASP A 149 6.51 0.11 -20.22
N ILE A 150 6.92 1.37 -19.99
CA ILE A 150 6.15 2.56 -20.36
C ILE A 150 5.92 2.70 -21.87
N GLN A 151 6.76 2.05 -22.70
CA GLN A 151 6.57 2.02 -24.16
C GLN A 151 5.34 1.18 -24.52
N ASP A 152 5.11 0.08 -23.81
CA ASP A 152 3.93 -0.75 -24.01
C ASP A 152 2.66 0.00 -23.58
N LEU A 153 2.70 0.77 -22.48
CA LEU A 153 1.61 1.67 -22.11
C LEU A 153 1.32 2.68 -23.25
N ASN A 154 2.36 3.33 -23.78
CA ASN A 154 2.20 4.28 -24.90
C ASN A 154 1.53 3.66 -26.12
N SER A 155 1.79 2.38 -26.42
CA SER A 155 1.25 1.68 -27.58
C SER A 155 -0.25 1.42 -27.49
N ILE A 156 -0.81 1.36 -26.26
CA ILE A 156 -2.23 1.08 -26.01
C ILE A 156 -3.02 2.31 -25.53
N LEU A 157 -2.34 3.46 -25.34
CA LEU A 157 -2.97 4.74 -25.02
C LEU A 157 -3.52 5.41 -26.28
N ASP A 158 -4.79 5.81 -26.25
CA ASP A 158 -5.42 6.63 -27.27
C ASP A 158 -6.53 7.52 -26.65
N LYS A 159 -7.25 8.26 -27.49
CA LYS A 159 -8.33 9.19 -27.05
C LYS A 159 -9.53 8.51 -26.37
N LYS A 160 -9.71 7.20 -26.55
CA LYS A 160 -10.76 6.43 -25.91
C LYS A 160 -10.42 6.14 -24.44
N VAL A 161 -9.13 6.06 -24.11
CA VAL A 161 -8.69 5.74 -22.74
C VAL A 161 -9.02 6.92 -21.82
N LYS A 162 -9.80 6.63 -20.77
CA LYS A 162 -10.21 7.60 -19.76
C LYS A 162 -9.57 7.36 -18.39
N LEU A 163 -9.12 6.13 -18.12
CA LEU A 163 -8.54 5.75 -16.85
C LEU A 163 -7.44 4.71 -17.07
N VAL A 164 -6.32 4.85 -16.34
CA VAL A 164 -5.25 3.86 -16.25
C VAL A 164 -5.03 3.51 -14.79
N CYS A 165 -5.16 2.21 -14.45
CA CYS A 165 -4.98 1.68 -13.11
C CYS A 165 -3.70 0.85 -13.07
N PHE A 166 -2.79 1.14 -12.12
CA PHE A 166 -1.52 0.45 -11.98
C PHE A 166 -0.98 0.52 -10.54
N PRO A 167 -0.08 -0.38 -10.10
CA PRO A 167 0.49 -0.34 -8.77
C PRO A 167 1.67 0.64 -8.68
N HIS A 168 1.85 1.30 -7.55
CA HIS A 168 3.10 1.97 -7.21
C HIS A 168 4.22 0.95 -7.00
N CYS A 169 3.87 -0.17 -6.34
CA CYS A 169 4.76 -1.30 -6.14
C CYS A 169 3.97 -2.60 -6.23
N SER A 170 4.49 -3.58 -6.96
CA SER A 170 3.88 -4.90 -7.04
C SER A 170 4.00 -5.67 -5.72
N ASN A 171 2.92 -6.31 -5.29
CA ASN A 171 2.90 -7.16 -4.10
C ASN A 171 3.52 -8.56 -4.32
N ILE A 172 4.00 -8.85 -5.53
CA ILE A 172 4.73 -10.07 -5.89
C ILE A 172 6.16 -9.75 -6.30
N VAL A 173 6.35 -9.06 -7.43
CA VAL A 173 7.69 -8.79 -7.96
C VAL A 173 8.42 -7.69 -7.19
N GLY A 174 7.70 -6.94 -6.36
CA GLY A 174 8.26 -5.89 -5.51
C GLY A 174 8.82 -4.69 -6.29
N GLU A 175 8.68 -4.67 -7.63
CA GLU A 175 9.14 -3.55 -8.44
C GLU A 175 8.46 -2.25 -8.05
N ILE A 176 9.24 -1.19 -7.93
CA ILE A 176 8.77 0.18 -7.69
C ILE A 176 8.63 0.87 -9.04
N ASN A 177 7.40 1.18 -9.42
CA ASN A 177 7.10 1.87 -10.66
C ASN A 177 7.33 3.39 -10.52
N ASP A 178 7.83 4.04 -11.58
CA ASP A 178 8.00 5.50 -11.62
C ASP A 178 6.64 6.20 -11.82
N VAL A 179 5.87 6.29 -10.72
CA VAL A 179 4.50 6.84 -10.73
C VAL A 179 4.47 8.25 -11.33
N GLN A 180 5.41 9.11 -10.99
CA GLN A 180 5.42 10.49 -11.48
C GLN A 180 5.54 10.54 -13.01
N LYS A 181 6.44 9.75 -13.57
CA LYS A 181 6.62 9.65 -15.02
C LYS A 181 5.40 9.04 -15.70
N ILE A 182 4.87 7.94 -15.15
CA ILE A 182 3.69 7.24 -15.69
C ILE A 182 2.46 8.17 -15.67
N CYS A 183 2.18 8.83 -14.55
CA CYS A 183 1.08 9.79 -14.45
C CYS A 183 1.23 10.97 -15.44
N GLY A 184 2.47 11.42 -15.68
CA GLY A 184 2.75 12.43 -16.70
C GLY A 184 2.35 12.01 -18.11
N VAL A 185 2.65 10.76 -18.49
CA VAL A 185 2.26 10.17 -19.78
C VAL A 185 0.74 10.04 -19.88
N ILE A 186 0.08 9.48 -18.85
CA ILE A 186 -1.37 9.30 -18.79
C ILE A 186 -2.10 10.65 -18.95
N ARG A 187 -1.67 11.66 -18.20
CA ARG A 187 -2.24 13.00 -18.27
C ARG A 187 -2.06 13.64 -19.65
N SER A 188 -0.90 13.44 -20.29
CA SER A 188 -0.64 13.95 -21.64
C SER A 188 -1.56 13.31 -22.69
N ALA A 189 -2.05 12.11 -22.45
CA ALA A 189 -3.04 11.43 -23.28
C ALA A 189 -4.49 11.86 -22.98
N GLY A 190 -4.71 12.66 -21.92
CA GLY A 190 -6.03 13.13 -21.50
C GLY A 190 -6.80 12.11 -20.66
N ALA A 191 -6.13 11.12 -20.08
CA ALA A 191 -6.70 10.12 -19.19
C ALA A 191 -6.38 10.42 -17.71
N TYR A 192 -7.14 9.82 -16.80
CA TYR A 192 -6.92 9.84 -15.36
C TYR A 192 -6.08 8.63 -14.91
N SER A 193 -5.41 8.78 -13.77
CA SER A 193 -4.59 7.74 -13.16
C SER A 193 -5.18 7.27 -11.83
N CYS A 194 -5.21 5.95 -11.61
CA CYS A 194 -5.54 5.32 -10.34
C CYS A 194 -4.37 4.43 -9.89
N VAL A 195 -3.70 4.83 -8.82
CA VAL A 195 -2.48 4.19 -8.34
C VAL A 195 -2.74 3.40 -7.07
N ASP A 196 -2.46 2.09 -7.09
CA ASP A 196 -2.43 1.26 -5.89
C ASP A 196 -1.08 1.40 -5.18
N GLY A 197 -1.07 2.12 -4.06
CA GLY A 197 0.09 2.32 -3.20
C GLY A 197 0.17 1.35 -2.03
N VAL A 198 -0.69 0.34 -1.95
CA VAL A 198 -0.80 -0.59 -0.81
C VAL A 198 0.53 -1.27 -0.47
N SER A 199 1.27 -1.67 -1.48
CA SER A 199 2.57 -2.35 -1.30
C SER A 199 3.76 -1.39 -1.24
N TYR A 200 3.55 -0.08 -1.40
CA TYR A 200 4.59 0.92 -1.31
C TYR A 200 4.54 1.77 -0.03
N ALA A 201 3.37 2.21 0.39
CA ALA A 201 3.20 3.09 1.55
C ALA A 201 3.84 2.57 2.86
N PRO A 202 3.92 1.26 3.13
CA PRO A 202 4.63 0.74 4.31
C PRO A 202 6.13 1.05 4.35
N HIS A 203 6.74 1.35 3.20
CA HIS A 203 8.18 1.64 3.04
C HIS A 203 8.51 3.14 3.19
N GLY A 204 7.58 3.90 3.74
CA GLY A 204 7.55 5.34 3.88
C GLY A 204 6.41 5.95 3.06
N ILE A 205 5.52 6.69 3.72
CA ILE A 205 4.39 7.33 3.05
C ILE A 205 4.92 8.29 1.98
N PRO A 206 4.52 8.14 0.71
CA PRO A 206 5.02 9.02 -0.34
C PRO A 206 4.34 10.38 -0.33
N ASN A 207 5.01 11.40 -0.86
CA ASN A 207 4.40 12.67 -1.22
C ASN A 207 3.52 12.48 -2.47
N VAL A 208 2.24 12.16 -2.25
CA VAL A 208 1.27 11.87 -3.33
C VAL A 208 1.03 13.09 -4.21
N GLY A 209 1.04 14.29 -3.63
CA GLY A 209 0.92 15.54 -4.39
C GLY A 209 2.02 15.68 -5.45
N LYS A 210 3.26 15.25 -5.15
CA LYS A 210 4.39 15.25 -6.08
C LYS A 210 4.29 14.15 -7.14
N LEU A 211 3.69 13.01 -6.81
CA LEU A 211 3.49 11.91 -7.77
C LEU A 211 2.57 12.30 -8.92
N GLY A 212 1.63 13.21 -8.66
CA GLY A 212 0.71 13.72 -9.67
C GLY A 212 -0.36 12.71 -10.10
N SER A 213 -0.67 11.73 -9.26
CA SER A 213 -1.79 10.80 -9.48
C SER A 213 -3.14 11.47 -9.21
N ASP A 214 -4.16 11.12 -9.99
CA ASP A 214 -5.53 11.60 -9.75
C ASP A 214 -6.20 10.87 -8.61
N ILE A 215 -5.88 9.57 -8.46
CA ILE A 215 -6.32 8.72 -7.35
C ILE A 215 -5.10 7.95 -6.82
N TYR A 216 -4.95 7.92 -5.49
CA TYR A 216 -3.95 7.10 -4.81
C TYR A 216 -4.60 6.35 -3.66
N LEU A 217 -4.40 5.03 -3.61
CA LEU A 217 -5.04 4.12 -2.66
C LEU A 217 -3.97 3.41 -1.81
N PHE A 218 -4.19 3.29 -0.50
CA PHE A 218 -3.37 2.40 0.33
C PHE A 218 -4.13 1.89 1.55
N SER A 219 -3.58 0.87 2.20
CA SER A 219 -4.17 0.22 3.36
C SER A 219 -3.42 0.63 4.63
N ALA A 220 -4.12 1.27 5.56
CA ALA A 220 -3.52 1.71 6.82
C ALA A 220 -2.95 0.54 7.63
N TYR A 221 -3.60 -0.63 7.66
CA TYR A 221 -3.14 -1.81 8.41
C TYR A 221 -1.83 -2.43 7.87
N LYS A 222 -1.42 -2.08 6.65
CA LYS A 222 -0.09 -2.41 6.12
C LYS A 222 0.92 -1.31 6.41
N THR A 223 0.44 -0.11 6.77
CA THR A 223 1.22 1.10 7.03
C THR A 223 1.11 1.48 8.52
N PHE A 224 1.29 0.49 9.40
CA PHE A 224 1.35 0.58 10.88
C PHE A 224 0.07 1.08 11.55
N GLY A 225 -1.00 1.27 10.79
CA GLY A 225 -2.29 1.84 11.19
C GLY A 225 -3.37 0.80 11.50
N PRO A 226 -4.63 1.24 11.67
CA PRO A 226 -5.77 0.36 11.88
C PRO A 226 -6.23 -0.30 10.56
N HIS A 227 -7.16 -1.27 10.65
CA HIS A 227 -7.70 -1.95 9.46
C HIS A 227 -8.63 -1.02 8.67
N GLN A 228 -8.05 -0.21 7.79
CA GLN A 228 -8.78 0.79 7.01
C GLN A 228 -8.12 1.03 5.64
N GLY A 229 -8.92 1.32 4.63
CA GLY A 229 -8.46 1.84 3.34
C GLY A 229 -8.41 3.36 3.36
N ILE A 230 -7.29 3.93 2.97
CA ILE A 230 -7.12 5.38 2.77
C ILE A 230 -7.05 5.64 1.26
N MET A 231 -7.75 6.67 0.82
CA MET A 231 -7.80 7.09 -0.57
C MET A 231 -7.62 8.59 -0.66
N THR A 232 -6.76 9.02 -1.58
CA THR A 232 -6.77 10.40 -2.07
C THR A 232 -7.41 10.44 -3.45
N ILE A 233 -8.18 11.47 -3.71
CA ILE A 233 -8.73 11.76 -5.04
C ILE A 233 -8.63 13.26 -5.31
N SER A 234 -8.06 13.63 -6.47
CA SER A 234 -7.96 15.04 -6.86
C SER A 234 -9.35 15.70 -6.87
N ARG A 235 -9.43 16.93 -6.38
CA ARG A 235 -10.71 17.67 -6.33
C ARG A 235 -11.38 17.75 -7.70
N GLU A 236 -10.60 17.96 -8.76
CA GLU A 236 -11.13 18.03 -10.11
C GLU A 236 -11.88 16.75 -10.49
N LEU A 237 -11.23 15.61 -10.38
CA LEU A 237 -11.83 14.31 -10.71
C LEU A 237 -12.95 13.94 -9.74
N GLY A 238 -12.71 14.11 -8.44
CA GLY A 238 -13.66 13.70 -7.42
C GLY A 238 -14.99 14.46 -7.48
N MET A 239 -14.98 15.75 -7.88
CA MET A 239 -16.21 16.52 -8.10
C MET A 239 -16.90 16.21 -9.45
N LYS A 240 -16.14 15.69 -10.42
CA LYS A 240 -16.65 15.31 -11.75
C LYS A 240 -17.34 13.94 -11.71
N LEU A 241 -16.83 13.00 -10.96
CA LEU A 241 -17.41 11.66 -10.83
C LEU A 241 -18.78 11.72 -10.10
N PRO A 242 -19.75 10.86 -10.44
CA PRO A 242 -21.02 10.77 -9.72
C PRO A 242 -20.85 10.43 -8.24
N ASN A 243 -21.63 11.10 -7.39
CA ASN A 243 -21.66 10.86 -5.95
C ASN A 243 -22.09 9.44 -5.61
N GLN A 244 -21.33 8.73 -4.82
CA GLN A 244 -21.62 7.37 -4.33
C GLN A 244 -22.06 7.37 -2.85
N GLY A 245 -21.88 8.50 -2.15
CA GLY A 245 -22.35 8.71 -0.79
C GLY A 245 -23.83 9.09 -0.73
N HIS A 246 -24.29 9.45 0.46
CA HIS A 246 -25.65 9.99 0.59
C HIS A 246 -25.83 11.27 -0.23
N TYR A 247 -27.01 11.49 -0.81
CA TYR A 247 -27.27 12.60 -1.73
C TYR A 247 -26.94 13.97 -1.10
N PHE A 248 -27.17 14.15 0.20
CA PHE A 248 -26.88 15.39 0.92
C PHE A 248 -25.39 15.64 1.16
N ASN A 249 -24.52 14.68 0.83
CA ASN A 249 -23.06 14.78 0.92
C ASN A 249 -22.39 15.13 -0.41
N GLU A 250 -23.15 15.37 -1.48
CA GLU A 250 -22.63 15.58 -2.84
C GLU A 250 -21.61 16.73 -2.97
N ASN A 251 -21.70 17.74 -2.11
CA ASN A 251 -20.80 18.89 -2.08
C ASN A 251 -19.56 18.71 -1.16
N SER A 252 -19.46 17.57 -0.47
CA SER A 252 -18.35 17.25 0.45
C SER A 252 -17.45 16.18 -0.16
N LEU A 253 -16.36 16.58 -0.81
CA LEU A 253 -15.51 15.67 -1.61
C LEU A 253 -15.15 14.38 -0.85
N TYR A 254 -14.66 14.48 0.38
CA TYR A 254 -14.26 13.32 1.19
C TYR A 254 -15.40 12.36 1.57
N LYS A 255 -16.67 12.78 1.39
CA LYS A 255 -17.85 11.94 1.66
C LYS A 255 -18.46 11.34 0.39
N ARG A 256 -18.11 11.86 -0.78
CA ARG A 256 -18.70 11.43 -2.06
C ARG A 256 -18.47 9.95 -2.36
N PHE A 257 -17.38 9.38 -1.87
CA PHE A 257 -17.01 7.98 -2.09
C PHE A 257 -17.10 7.13 -0.82
N THR A 258 -17.89 7.59 0.17
CA THR A 258 -18.17 6.86 1.41
C THR A 258 -19.66 6.55 1.48
N PRO A 259 -20.13 5.40 0.93
CA PRO A 259 -21.56 5.10 0.80
C PRO A 259 -22.28 4.79 2.13
N ALA A 260 -21.53 4.51 3.19
CA ALA A 260 -22.05 4.18 4.52
C ALA A 260 -21.34 4.95 5.61
N GLY A 261 -21.83 4.84 6.86
CA GLY A 261 -21.12 5.36 8.04
C GLY A 261 -19.81 4.63 8.25
N PRO A 262 -18.68 5.37 8.34
CA PRO A 262 -17.35 4.76 8.54
C PRO A 262 -17.15 4.34 10.00
N ASP A 263 -16.08 3.56 10.26
CA ASP A 263 -15.62 3.30 11.63
C ASP A 263 -14.88 4.53 12.17
N HIS A 264 -15.57 5.27 13.03
CA HIS A 264 -15.08 6.54 13.59
C HIS A 264 -13.78 6.36 14.41
N ALA A 265 -13.70 5.27 15.19
CA ALA A 265 -12.53 4.99 16.02
C ALA A 265 -11.28 4.71 15.18
N GLN A 266 -11.43 3.95 14.10
CA GLN A 266 -10.32 3.66 13.19
C GLN A 266 -9.88 4.90 12.43
N ILE A 267 -10.82 5.77 12.01
CA ILE A 267 -10.47 7.05 11.37
C ILE A 267 -9.64 7.89 12.34
N ALA A 268 -10.14 8.14 13.56
CA ALA A 268 -9.44 8.93 14.56
C ALA A 268 -8.04 8.36 14.87
N ALA A 269 -7.95 7.03 15.01
CA ALA A 269 -6.69 6.34 15.31
C ALA A 269 -5.67 6.43 14.15
N SER A 270 -6.11 6.65 12.91
CA SER A 270 -5.19 6.78 11.75
C SER A 270 -4.25 7.98 11.88
N ALA A 271 -4.59 9.03 12.67
CA ALA A 271 -3.68 10.11 13.02
C ALA A 271 -2.42 9.62 13.75
N GLY A 272 -2.49 8.46 14.43
CA GLY A 272 -1.36 7.85 15.11
C GLY A 272 -0.21 7.46 14.17
N VAL A 273 -0.50 7.25 12.88
CA VAL A 273 0.56 7.04 11.87
C VAL A 273 1.38 8.33 11.66
N ALA A 274 0.71 9.49 11.61
CA ALA A 274 1.39 10.78 11.53
C ALA A 274 2.12 11.12 12.84
N ASP A 275 1.57 10.75 14.01
CA ASP A 275 2.27 10.87 15.30
C ASP A 275 3.58 10.09 15.27
N TYR A 276 3.53 8.85 14.78
CA TYR A 276 4.71 7.99 14.66
C TYR A 276 5.78 8.59 13.74
N ILE A 277 5.38 9.14 12.59
CA ILE A 277 6.30 9.84 11.68
C ILE A 277 6.96 11.03 12.38
N ASP A 278 6.18 11.83 13.09
CA ASP A 278 6.69 12.98 13.85
C ASP A 278 7.68 12.55 14.93
N ASP A 279 7.42 11.46 15.64
CA ASP A 279 8.29 10.95 16.69
C ASP A 279 9.61 10.38 16.13
N VAL A 280 9.53 9.65 15.00
CA VAL A 280 10.72 9.17 14.29
C VAL A 280 11.57 10.35 13.79
N TYR A 281 10.93 11.36 13.21
CA TYR A 281 11.64 12.56 12.77
C TYR A 281 12.35 13.27 13.93
N LYS A 282 11.66 13.54 15.02
CA LYS A 282 12.21 14.21 16.21
C LYS A 282 13.41 13.46 16.82
N HIS A 283 13.37 12.12 16.76
CA HIS A 283 14.48 11.29 17.26
C HIS A 283 15.72 11.35 16.36
N HIS A 284 15.54 11.39 15.04
CA HIS A 284 16.63 11.27 14.08
C HIS A 284 17.11 12.62 13.50
N SER A 285 16.34 13.69 13.63
CA SER A 285 16.65 15.01 13.09
C SER A 285 16.67 16.08 14.17
N LYS A 286 17.52 17.08 13.97
CA LYS A 286 17.52 18.33 14.75
C LYS A 286 16.87 19.50 13.98
N GLY A 287 16.31 19.21 12.80
CA GLY A 287 15.61 20.17 11.97
C GLY A 287 14.25 20.59 12.53
N ASN A 288 13.60 21.48 11.84
CA ASN A 288 12.26 21.96 12.16
C ASN A 288 11.41 22.02 10.87
N ASP A 289 11.37 20.90 10.15
CA ASP A 289 10.60 20.80 8.91
C ASP A 289 9.10 20.79 9.18
N ASP A 290 8.30 21.19 8.19
CA ASP A 290 6.85 21.03 8.24
C ASP A 290 6.44 19.53 8.15
N ALA A 291 5.15 19.24 8.20
CA ALA A 291 4.66 17.87 8.23
C ALA A 291 5.07 17.09 6.97
N LEU A 292 5.05 17.72 5.81
CA LEU A 292 5.47 17.13 4.55
C LEU A 292 6.97 16.82 4.55
N GLY A 293 7.81 17.79 4.91
CA GLY A 293 9.26 17.60 5.01
C GLY A 293 9.65 16.53 6.02
N ARG A 294 8.92 16.43 7.16
CA ARG A 294 9.12 15.34 8.12
C ARG A 294 8.77 13.98 7.51
N GLY A 295 7.67 13.92 6.75
CA GLY A 295 7.27 12.72 6.02
C GLY A 295 8.32 12.27 5.02
N GLU A 296 8.82 13.18 4.18
CA GLU A 296 9.88 12.91 3.20
C GLU A 296 11.20 12.44 3.87
N PHE A 297 11.61 13.10 4.96
CA PHE A 297 12.78 12.69 5.72
C PHE A 297 12.64 11.26 6.26
N VAL A 298 11.50 10.91 6.85
CA VAL A 298 11.25 9.59 7.43
C VAL A 298 11.14 8.53 6.32
N HIS A 299 10.51 8.87 5.18
CA HIS A 299 10.48 8.03 4.00
C HIS A 299 11.90 7.64 3.56
N ASP A 300 12.78 8.61 3.36
CA ASP A 300 14.16 8.37 2.92
C ASP A 300 14.96 7.56 3.95
N LEU A 301 14.73 7.82 5.25
CA LEU A 301 15.35 7.08 6.33
C LEU A 301 14.94 5.59 6.33
N PHE A 302 13.65 5.30 6.12
CA PHE A 302 13.13 3.93 6.05
C PHE A 302 13.66 3.22 4.81
N ARG A 303 13.54 3.84 3.64
CA ARG A 303 14.02 3.27 2.38
C ARG A 303 15.52 2.93 2.43
N HIS A 304 16.35 3.85 2.92
CA HIS A 304 17.79 3.61 3.05
C HIS A 304 18.10 2.42 3.97
N HIS A 305 17.43 2.30 5.12
CA HIS A 305 17.59 1.16 6.01
C HIS A 305 17.16 -0.15 5.33
N GLU A 306 16.01 -0.16 4.71
CA GLU A 306 15.45 -1.34 4.04
C GLU A 306 16.34 -1.81 2.88
N GLU A 307 16.89 -0.91 2.08
CA GLU A 307 17.82 -1.23 0.99
C GLU A 307 19.09 -1.93 1.51
N THR A 308 19.64 -1.48 2.66
CA THR A 308 20.81 -2.12 3.27
C THR A 308 20.56 -3.55 3.75
N LEU A 309 19.31 -3.87 4.08
CA LEU A 309 18.87 -5.20 4.49
C LEU A 309 18.43 -6.07 3.29
N LEU A 310 17.85 -5.45 2.29
CA LEU A 310 17.28 -6.14 1.14
C LEU A 310 18.39 -6.66 0.20
N GLN A 311 19.40 -5.85 -0.12
CA GLN A 311 20.41 -6.25 -1.10
C GLN A 311 21.12 -7.56 -0.74
N PRO A 312 21.59 -7.80 0.49
CA PRO A 312 22.18 -9.10 0.88
C PRO A 312 21.24 -10.29 0.70
N LEU A 313 19.93 -10.12 0.93
CA LEU A 313 18.92 -11.17 0.69
C LEU A 313 18.74 -11.45 -0.80
N LEU A 314 18.69 -10.40 -1.63
CA LEU A 314 18.60 -10.54 -3.07
C LEU A 314 19.84 -11.22 -3.67
N ASP A 315 21.03 -10.84 -3.23
CA ASP A 315 22.30 -11.45 -3.65
C ASP A 315 22.34 -12.94 -3.31
N TYR A 316 21.93 -13.29 -2.08
CA TYR A 316 21.83 -14.67 -1.62
C TYR A 316 20.88 -15.50 -2.49
N LEU A 317 19.65 -14.99 -2.73
CA LEU A 317 18.64 -15.69 -3.52
C LEU A 317 19.03 -15.82 -4.99
N SER A 318 19.64 -14.78 -5.56
CA SER A 318 20.12 -14.78 -6.95
C SER A 318 21.25 -15.79 -7.20
N ALA A 319 22.02 -16.13 -6.18
CA ALA A 319 23.08 -17.13 -6.26
C ALA A 319 22.57 -18.59 -6.15
N LYS A 320 21.30 -18.80 -5.78
CA LYS A 320 20.72 -20.14 -5.58
C LYS A 320 20.11 -20.67 -6.87
N ASN A 321 20.63 -21.79 -7.38
CA ASN A 321 20.07 -22.47 -8.57
C ASN A 321 18.72 -23.17 -8.32
N SER A 322 18.31 -23.36 -7.06
CA SER A 322 17.08 -24.02 -6.67
C SER A 322 15.85 -23.11 -6.72
N VAL A 323 16.04 -21.80 -6.84
CA VAL A 323 14.96 -20.80 -6.84
C VAL A 323 15.04 -19.89 -8.06
N ARG A 324 13.87 -19.34 -8.46
CA ARG A 324 13.78 -18.23 -9.40
C ARG A 324 13.31 -17.00 -8.63
N LEU A 325 14.18 -16.00 -8.48
CA LEU A 325 13.83 -14.71 -7.92
C LEU A 325 12.91 -13.97 -8.91
N LEU A 326 11.78 -13.42 -8.43
CA LEU A 326 10.84 -12.66 -9.24
C LEU A 326 11.10 -11.15 -9.08
N GLY A 327 11.10 -10.44 -10.21
CA GLY A 327 11.33 -8.99 -10.25
C GLY A 327 12.79 -8.56 -10.07
N PRO A 328 13.04 -7.27 -9.80
CA PRO A 328 14.38 -6.71 -9.74
C PRO A 328 15.28 -7.36 -8.67
N SER A 329 16.56 -7.54 -8.98
CA SER A 329 17.61 -7.96 -8.03
C SER A 329 18.37 -6.78 -7.42
N ASP A 330 18.03 -5.55 -7.78
CA ASP A 330 18.58 -4.30 -7.27
C ASP A 330 17.62 -3.71 -6.22
N ALA A 331 18.08 -3.59 -4.97
CA ALA A 331 17.29 -3.09 -3.85
C ALA A 331 16.79 -1.66 -4.03
N SER A 332 17.47 -0.83 -4.84
CA SER A 332 17.01 0.54 -5.13
C SER A 332 15.74 0.58 -6.01
N LYS A 333 15.50 -0.49 -6.78
CA LYS A 333 14.35 -0.64 -7.69
C LYS A 333 13.22 -1.51 -7.10
N LYS A 334 13.46 -2.07 -5.92
CA LYS A 334 12.58 -3.04 -5.28
C LYS A 334 12.20 -2.60 -3.87
N ALA A 335 10.93 -2.70 -3.54
CA ALA A 335 10.51 -2.68 -2.14
C ALA A 335 10.84 -4.03 -1.48
N PRO A 336 10.98 -4.10 -0.13
CA PRO A 336 11.21 -5.36 0.57
C PRO A 336 10.04 -6.34 0.51
N THR A 337 9.60 -6.65 -0.69
CA THR A 337 8.63 -7.70 -1.06
C THR A 337 9.31 -8.61 -2.06
N VAL A 338 9.76 -9.76 -1.58
CA VAL A 338 10.59 -10.70 -2.34
C VAL A 338 9.80 -11.98 -2.54
N ALA A 339 9.38 -12.25 -3.77
CA ALA A 339 8.76 -13.52 -4.14
C ALA A 339 9.76 -14.39 -4.90
N ILE A 340 9.74 -15.69 -4.61
CA ILE A 340 10.54 -16.70 -5.29
C ILE A 340 9.65 -17.85 -5.76
N ALA A 341 9.87 -18.29 -6.99
CA ALA A 341 9.27 -19.52 -7.50
C ALA A 341 10.16 -20.72 -7.13
N LEU A 342 9.51 -21.77 -6.69
CA LEU A 342 10.14 -23.00 -6.17
C LEU A 342 9.62 -24.21 -6.92
N LYS A 343 10.39 -25.32 -6.91
CA LYS A 343 9.89 -26.63 -7.37
C LYS A 343 9.00 -27.29 -6.29
N ASN A 344 9.39 -27.14 -5.02
CA ASN A 344 8.61 -27.61 -3.88
C ASN A 344 7.43 -26.68 -3.63
N SER A 345 6.39 -27.16 -2.93
CA SER A 345 5.26 -26.33 -2.51
C SER A 345 5.74 -25.12 -1.67
N PRO A 346 5.49 -23.88 -2.10
CA PRO A 346 5.82 -22.69 -1.32
C PRO A 346 5.17 -22.67 0.07
N GLU A 347 3.95 -23.21 0.21
CA GLU A 347 3.27 -23.36 1.50
C GLU A 347 4.03 -24.31 2.42
N ALA A 348 4.47 -25.48 1.90
CA ALA A 348 5.25 -26.43 2.68
C ALA A 348 6.61 -25.85 3.11
N VAL A 349 7.25 -25.03 2.26
CA VAL A 349 8.47 -24.32 2.62
C VAL A 349 8.20 -23.28 3.69
N ALA A 350 7.10 -22.54 3.63
CA ALA A 350 6.69 -21.60 4.66
C ALA A 350 6.43 -22.31 6.01
N ASP A 351 5.80 -23.49 6.00
CA ASP A 351 5.62 -24.31 7.20
C ASP A 351 6.96 -24.74 7.81
N GLU A 352 7.93 -25.17 7.02
CA GLU A 352 9.28 -25.49 7.52
C GLU A 352 9.98 -24.25 8.10
N LEU A 353 9.90 -23.09 7.41
CA LEU A 353 10.43 -21.82 7.90
C LEU A 353 9.83 -21.44 9.26
N SER A 354 8.55 -21.72 9.48
CA SER A 354 7.87 -21.43 10.75
C SER A 354 8.53 -22.18 11.95
N LYS A 355 9.04 -23.40 11.74
CA LYS A 355 9.76 -24.18 12.75
C LYS A 355 11.11 -23.56 13.12
N HIS A 356 11.65 -22.74 12.24
CA HIS A 356 12.85 -21.92 12.49
C HIS A 356 12.52 -20.54 13.06
N GLY A 357 11.24 -20.27 13.40
CA GLY A 357 10.79 -18.99 13.91
C GLY A 357 10.82 -17.87 12.86
N ILE A 358 10.55 -18.21 11.60
CA ILE A 358 10.36 -17.27 10.48
C ILE A 358 8.88 -17.26 10.12
N MET A 359 8.25 -16.11 10.17
CA MET A 359 6.86 -15.92 9.75
C MET A 359 6.83 -15.44 8.29
N ALA A 360 6.51 -16.34 7.35
CA ALA A 360 6.42 -16.09 5.93
C ALA A 360 5.23 -16.85 5.34
N GLY A 361 4.80 -16.53 4.13
CA GLY A 361 3.67 -17.17 3.46
C GLY A 361 4.01 -17.74 2.08
N GLY A 362 3.25 -18.76 1.67
CA GLY A 362 3.24 -19.30 0.31
C GLY A 362 1.83 -19.18 -0.30
N GLY A 363 1.74 -18.94 -1.62
CA GLY A 363 0.47 -18.86 -2.33
C GLY A 363 0.47 -17.83 -3.46
N ASP A 364 -0.73 -17.45 -3.91
CA ASP A 364 -0.93 -16.49 -5.01
C ASP A 364 -1.02 -15.02 -4.56
N PHE A 365 -1.27 -14.78 -3.28
CA PHE A 365 -1.38 -13.46 -2.66
C PHE A 365 -2.33 -12.50 -3.39
N TYR A 366 -3.42 -13.01 -3.98
CA TYR A 366 -4.39 -12.27 -4.78
C TYR A 366 -3.76 -11.55 -6.00
N ALA A 367 -2.63 -12.03 -6.51
CA ALA A 367 -1.95 -11.53 -7.70
C ALA A 367 -1.84 -12.61 -8.78
N VAL A 368 -2.89 -13.40 -8.95
CA VAL A 368 -3.00 -14.55 -9.87
C VAL A 368 -2.48 -14.18 -11.25
N ARG A 369 -2.91 -13.05 -11.83
CA ARG A 369 -2.51 -12.61 -13.18
C ARG A 369 -1.01 -12.31 -13.29
N CYS A 370 -0.41 -11.76 -12.24
CA CYS A 370 1.03 -11.49 -12.20
C CYS A 370 1.84 -12.79 -12.17
N ILE A 371 1.37 -13.78 -11.44
CA ILE A 371 1.97 -15.11 -11.32
C ILE A 371 1.84 -15.88 -12.63
N GLU A 372 0.63 -15.92 -13.21
CA GLU A 372 0.37 -16.54 -14.53
C GLU A 372 1.22 -15.93 -15.65
N ALA A 373 1.31 -14.59 -15.69
CA ALA A 373 2.10 -13.88 -16.69
C ALA A 373 3.60 -14.20 -16.63
N GLN A 374 4.09 -14.65 -15.47
CA GLN A 374 5.47 -15.12 -15.30
C GLN A 374 5.62 -16.64 -15.48
N GLY A 375 4.59 -17.31 -15.99
CA GLY A 375 4.60 -18.75 -16.32
C GLY A 375 4.56 -19.66 -15.08
N ILE A 376 4.03 -19.17 -13.96
CA ILE A 376 3.87 -19.94 -12.72
C ILE A 376 2.39 -20.29 -12.56
N ASP A 377 2.10 -21.56 -12.21
CA ASP A 377 0.74 -21.98 -11.86
C ASP A 377 0.30 -21.30 -10.55
N PRO A 378 -0.77 -20.49 -10.54
CA PRO A 378 -1.23 -19.82 -9.34
C PRO A 378 -1.66 -20.79 -8.21
N THR A 379 -2.08 -22.01 -8.55
CA THR A 379 -2.42 -23.02 -7.54
C THR A 379 -1.19 -23.57 -6.82
N HIS A 380 -0.01 -23.46 -7.45
CA HIS A 380 1.27 -23.72 -6.82
C HIS A 380 1.77 -22.50 -6.05
N GLY A 381 1.59 -21.31 -6.61
CA GLY A 381 1.98 -20.04 -6.01
C GLY A 381 3.47 -19.80 -5.92
N VAL A 382 3.83 -18.89 -5.03
CA VAL A 382 5.23 -18.46 -4.75
C VAL A 382 5.45 -18.38 -3.24
N LEU A 383 6.70 -18.53 -2.78
CA LEU A 383 7.07 -18.13 -1.42
C LEU A 383 7.31 -16.62 -1.42
N ARG A 384 6.66 -15.89 -0.50
CA ARG A 384 6.85 -14.45 -0.35
C ARG A 384 7.47 -14.11 0.99
N LEU A 385 8.53 -13.30 0.94
CA LEU A 385 9.28 -12.80 2.08
C LEU A 385 9.19 -11.28 2.04
N SER A 386 8.53 -10.67 3.01
CA SER A 386 8.33 -9.22 3.03
C SER A 386 8.59 -8.63 4.41
N PHE A 387 9.29 -7.50 4.44
CA PHE A 387 9.65 -6.82 5.67
C PHE A 387 9.55 -5.29 5.52
N VAL A 388 9.65 -4.59 6.61
CA VAL A 388 9.67 -3.11 6.65
C VAL A 388 10.76 -2.64 7.59
N HIS A 389 10.89 -1.33 7.75
CA HIS A 389 11.95 -0.63 8.48
C HIS A 389 12.19 -1.08 9.94
N TYR A 390 11.26 -1.77 10.61
CA TYR A 390 11.49 -2.29 11.96
C TYR A 390 12.21 -3.67 11.97
N THR A 391 12.48 -4.24 10.82
CA THR A 391 13.30 -5.44 10.69
C THR A 391 14.77 -5.09 10.88
N ASN A 392 15.51 -5.97 11.54
CA ASN A 392 16.93 -5.76 11.81
C ASN A 392 17.81 -6.78 11.07
N LYS A 393 19.13 -6.50 11.06
CA LYS A 393 20.10 -7.37 10.37
C LYS A 393 20.09 -8.81 10.90
N SER A 394 19.94 -9.03 12.21
CA SER A 394 19.96 -10.39 12.77
C SER A 394 18.75 -11.22 12.33
N GLU A 395 17.61 -10.57 12.01
CA GLU A 395 16.44 -11.25 11.46
C GLU A 395 16.68 -11.66 10.00
N ILE A 396 17.35 -10.83 9.19
CA ILE A 396 17.80 -11.21 7.83
C ILE A 396 18.81 -12.35 7.87
N ASP A 397 19.80 -12.30 8.76
CA ASP A 397 20.80 -13.37 8.92
C ASP A 397 20.11 -14.69 9.35
N LYS A 398 19.12 -14.60 10.24
CA LYS A 398 18.30 -15.74 10.66
C LYS A 398 17.48 -16.31 9.50
N LEU A 399 16.85 -15.45 8.69
CA LEU A 399 16.10 -15.86 7.49
C LEU A 399 17.01 -16.59 6.50
N ILE A 400 18.17 -16.04 6.16
CA ILE A 400 19.13 -16.66 5.24
C ILE A 400 19.56 -18.04 5.76
N THR A 401 19.88 -18.14 7.06
CA THR A 401 20.23 -19.43 7.69
C THR A 401 19.07 -20.44 7.61
N ALA A 402 17.84 -20.01 7.85
CA ALA A 402 16.68 -20.87 7.74
C ALA A 402 16.44 -21.33 6.29
N LEU A 403 16.58 -20.43 5.31
CA LEU A 403 16.48 -20.75 3.89
C LEU A 403 17.55 -21.76 3.43
N ASP A 404 18.77 -21.72 3.97
CA ASP A 404 19.81 -22.72 3.68
C ASP A 404 19.43 -24.14 4.12
N ASN A 405 18.55 -24.27 5.13
CA ASN A 405 18.09 -25.56 5.63
C ASN A 405 16.86 -26.13 4.87
N VAL A 406 16.11 -25.26 4.17
CA VAL A 406 14.82 -25.66 3.56
C VAL A 406 14.80 -25.59 2.03
N LEU A 407 15.77 -24.88 1.39
CA LEU A 407 15.93 -24.76 -0.06
C LEU A 407 17.04 -25.66 -0.59
#